data_82257d7593cbc704ce06053de6694474
#
_entry.id   82257d7593cbc704ce06053de6694474
#
_cell.length_a   1.000
_cell.length_b   1.000
_cell.length_c   1.000
_cell.angle_alpha   90.00
_cell.angle_beta   90.00
_cell.angle_gamma   90.00
#
_symmetry.space_group_name_H-M   'P 1'
#
loop_
_entity.id
_entity.type
_entity.pdbx_description
1 polymer ?
#
loop_
_entity_poly.entity_id
_entity_poly.type
_entity_poly.pdbx_seq_one_letter_code
_entity_poly.pdbx_strand_id
1 'polypeptide(L)'
;LDPRISAHVAALADDDGLAALKNADSETQASMKQLAESSLKRLRNWDVSDEQIRALAQSGATRRTLSFRSPVAGIVTEKKILQGMRFMPGESLYQIADLSRVWVVADVVEQDIGLVHSGATAHVRIDAYPDKVFEGRIGYVYPTLNAETRTVAVRIELANPGLLLKPAMFA
;
A
#
# COMPACT_ATOMS: atom_id res chain seq x y z
N LEU A 1 -8.53 -19.93 -5.36
CA LEU A 1 -8.56 -20.29 -3.93
C LEU A 1 -8.25 -21.78 -3.83
N ASP A 2 -7.33 -22.17 -2.94
CA ASP A 2 -7.00 -23.59 -2.71
C ASP A 2 -8.26 -24.28 -2.19
N PRO A 3 -8.72 -25.40 -2.81
CA PRO A 3 -9.91 -26.16 -2.37
C PRO A 3 -9.83 -26.60 -0.91
N ARG A 4 -8.62 -26.70 -0.34
CA ARG A 4 -8.41 -26.98 1.08
C ARG A 4 -8.89 -25.86 2.00
N ILE A 5 -8.88 -24.62 1.52
CA ILE A 5 -9.35 -23.44 2.28
C ILE A 5 -10.88 -23.43 2.33
N SER A 6 -11.51 -23.72 1.20
CA SER A 6 -12.98 -23.81 1.13
C SER A 6 -13.53 -24.90 2.04
N ALA A 7 -12.87 -26.05 2.09
CA ALA A 7 -13.26 -27.15 2.97
C ALA A 7 -13.07 -26.81 4.46
N HIS A 8 -12.00 -26.06 4.81
CA HIS A 8 -11.72 -25.73 6.21
C HIS A 8 -12.66 -24.64 6.75
N VAL A 9 -13.04 -23.68 5.89
CA VAL A 9 -13.99 -22.62 6.24
C VAL A 9 -15.42 -23.18 6.30
N ALA A 10 -15.77 -24.14 5.44
CA ALA A 10 -17.06 -24.85 5.49
C ALA A 10 -17.19 -25.67 6.77
N ALA A 11 -16.14 -26.36 7.22
CA ALA A 11 -16.14 -27.14 8.46
C ALA A 11 -16.29 -26.27 9.74
N LEU A 12 -16.00 -24.97 9.66
CA LEU A 12 -16.23 -24.01 10.77
C LEU A 12 -17.64 -23.41 10.77
N ALA A 13 -18.40 -23.62 9.69
CA ALA A 13 -19.68 -22.97 9.44
C ALA A 13 -20.89 -23.91 9.49
N ASP A 14 -20.68 -25.22 9.62
CA ASP A 14 -21.78 -26.18 9.74
C ASP A 14 -22.38 -26.19 11.13
N ASP A 15 -23.71 -26.01 11.22
CA ASP A 15 -24.52 -26.14 12.46
C ASP A 15 -24.31 -27.52 13.13
N ASP A 16 -24.05 -28.55 12.35
CA ASP A 16 -23.71 -29.91 12.83
C ASP A 16 -22.33 -29.93 13.55
N GLY A 17 -21.36 -29.13 13.11
CA GLY A 17 -20.08 -28.96 13.78
C GLY A 17 -20.22 -28.27 15.14
N LEU A 18 -21.13 -27.32 15.27
CA LEU A 18 -21.40 -26.64 16.53
C LEU A 18 -22.16 -27.57 17.53
N ALA A 19 -23.06 -28.42 17.04
CA ALA A 19 -23.76 -29.41 17.84
C ALA A 19 -22.81 -30.53 18.32
N ALA A 20 -21.90 -30.97 17.47
CA ALA A 20 -20.85 -31.94 17.83
C ALA A 20 -19.88 -31.38 18.89
N LEU A 21 -19.55 -30.07 18.82
CA LEU A 21 -18.72 -29.36 19.81
C LEU A 21 -19.35 -29.34 21.21
N LYS A 22 -20.68 -29.21 21.31
CA LYS A 22 -21.40 -29.19 22.60
C LYS A 22 -21.39 -30.56 23.31
N ASN A 23 -21.25 -31.64 22.54
CA ASN A 23 -21.27 -33.01 23.04
C ASN A 23 -19.88 -33.66 23.13
N ALA A 24 -18.84 -32.96 22.67
CA ALA A 24 -17.46 -33.45 22.74
C ALA A 24 -16.88 -33.28 24.13
N ASP A 25 -15.94 -34.15 24.50
CA ASP A 25 -15.17 -34.01 25.73
C ASP A 25 -14.27 -32.74 25.71
N SER A 26 -13.78 -32.33 26.86
CA SER A 26 -13.06 -31.06 27.02
C SER A 26 -11.78 -31.01 26.19
N GLU A 27 -11.15 -32.13 25.91
CA GLU A 27 -9.91 -32.24 25.13
C GLU A 27 -10.18 -32.06 23.64
N THR A 28 -11.25 -32.67 23.13
CA THR A 28 -11.72 -32.48 21.75
C THR A 28 -12.15 -31.03 21.49
N GLN A 29 -12.85 -30.41 22.45
CA GLN A 29 -13.24 -28.99 22.35
C GLN A 29 -11.99 -28.08 22.29
N ALA A 30 -10.98 -28.32 23.12
CA ALA A 30 -9.74 -27.55 23.12
C ALA A 30 -8.98 -27.69 21.79
N SER A 31 -8.88 -28.91 21.25
CA SER A 31 -8.24 -29.18 19.97
C SER A 31 -8.94 -28.49 18.80
N MET A 32 -10.26 -28.53 18.76
CA MET A 32 -11.05 -27.84 17.73
C MET A 32 -10.93 -26.33 17.83
N LYS A 33 -10.90 -25.76 19.03
CA LYS A 33 -10.68 -24.34 19.27
C LYS A 33 -9.30 -23.91 18.76
N GLN A 34 -8.26 -24.67 19.07
CA GLN A 34 -6.90 -24.42 18.59
C GLN A 34 -6.81 -24.47 17.05
N LEU A 35 -7.50 -25.44 16.41
CA LEU A 35 -7.58 -25.54 14.97
C LEU A 35 -8.27 -24.32 14.35
N ALA A 36 -9.38 -23.88 14.93
CA ALA A 36 -10.10 -22.67 14.50
C ALA A 36 -9.21 -21.42 14.63
N GLU A 37 -8.55 -21.24 15.77
CA GLU A 37 -7.63 -20.11 15.98
C GLU A 37 -6.47 -20.10 14.99
N SER A 38 -5.90 -21.26 14.70
CA SER A 38 -4.81 -21.38 13.72
C SER A 38 -5.26 -21.05 12.30
N SER A 39 -6.50 -21.41 11.94
CA SER A 39 -7.10 -21.10 10.66
C SER A 39 -7.40 -19.61 10.52
N LEU A 40 -7.88 -18.95 11.57
CA LEU A 40 -8.09 -17.49 11.60
C LEU A 40 -6.77 -16.72 11.50
N LYS A 41 -5.71 -17.19 12.18
CA LYS A 41 -4.37 -16.61 12.03
C LYS A 41 -3.86 -16.69 10.59
N ARG A 42 -4.13 -17.82 9.91
CA ARG A 42 -3.75 -17.99 8.50
C ARG A 42 -4.48 -17.01 7.58
N LEU A 43 -5.78 -16.78 7.79
CA LEU A 43 -6.53 -15.78 7.02
C LEU A 43 -5.99 -14.36 7.24
N ARG A 44 -5.62 -14.01 8.48
CA ARG A 44 -4.97 -12.72 8.78
C ARG A 44 -3.62 -12.58 8.08
N ASN A 45 -2.82 -13.64 8.04
CA ASN A 45 -1.54 -13.64 7.33
C ASN A 45 -1.69 -13.47 5.80
N TRP A 46 -2.88 -13.64 5.26
CA TRP A 46 -3.24 -13.35 3.88
C TRP A 46 -3.93 -12.00 3.71
N ASP A 47 -3.80 -11.11 4.67
CA ASP A 47 -4.39 -9.76 4.68
C ASP A 47 -5.92 -9.73 4.51
N VAL A 48 -6.60 -10.82 4.90
CA VAL A 48 -8.07 -10.81 5.00
C VAL A 48 -8.45 -9.99 6.22
N SER A 49 -9.25 -8.93 6.02
CA SER A 49 -9.62 -8.03 7.10
C SER A 49 -10.46 -8.71 8.18
N ASP A 50 -10.31 -8.28 9.43
CA ASP A 50 -11.09 -8.82 10.56
C ASP A 50 -12.61 -8.64 10.37
N GLU A 51 -13.02 -7.62 9.60
CA GLU A 51 -14.42 -7.41 9.22
C GLU A 51 -14.93 -8.55 8.33
N GLN A 52 -14.15 -8.92 7.32
CA GLN A 52 -14.48 -10.02 6.42
C GLN A 52 -14.46 -11.37 7.13
N ILE A 53 -13.50 -11.57 8.04
CA ILE A 53 -13.42 -12.77 8.87
C ILE A 53 -14.66 -12.89 9.77
N ARG A 54 -15.06 -11.82 10.43
CA ARG A 54 -16.29 -11.80 11.25
C ARG A 54 -17.54 -12.05 10.42
N ALA A 55 -17.66 -11.40 9.27
CA ALA A 55 -18.80 -11.61 8.38
C ALA A 55 -18.86 -13.04 7.85
N LEU A 56 -17.73 -13.69 7.61
CA LEU A 56 -17.64 -15.09 7.23
C LEU A 56 -18.10 -16.02 8.36
N ALA A 57 -17.62 -15.77 9.58
CA ALA A 57 -17.99 -16.54 10.76
C ALA A 57 -19.48 -16.41 11.11
N GLN A 58 -20.07 -15.23 10.88
CA GLN A 58 -21.51 -15.00 11.16
C GLN A 58 -22.43 -15.60 10.08
N SER A 59 -22.00 -15.54 8.82
CA SER A 59 -22.85 -16.00 7.70
C SER A 59 -22.79 -17.51 7.48
N GLY A 60 -21.72 -18.19 7.93
CA GLY A 60 -21.47 -19.59 7.64
C GLY A 60 -21.31 -19.91 6.14
N ALA A 61 -21.44 -18.92 5.27
CA ALA A 61 -21.51 -19.11 3.83
C ALA A 61 -20.11 -19.02 3.19
N THR A 62 -19.78 -19.98 2.34
CA THR A 62 -18.54 -19.97 1.55
C THR A 62 -18.53 -18.80 0.56
N ARG A 63 -17.51 -17.96 0.60
CA ARG A 63 -17.33 -16.85 -0.36
C ARG A 63 -16.32 -17.25 -1.44
N ARG A 64 -16.67 -17.03 -2.70
CA ARG A 64 -15.77 -17.25 -3.84
C ARG A 64 -14.84 -16.09 -4.10
N THR A 65 -15.16 -14.91 -3.60
CA THR A 65 -14.41 -13.68 -3.84
C THR A 65 -14.13 -12.96 -2.53
N LEU A 66 -12.93 -12.41 -2.42
CA LEU A 66 -12.51 -11.53 -1.33
C LEU A 66 -12.16 -10.16 -1.90
N SER A 67 -12.53 -9.11 -1.20
CA SER A 67 -12.16 -7.73 -1.56
C SER A 67 -10.95 -7.30 -0.77
N PHE A 68 -9.89 -6.93 -1.46
CA PHE A 68 -8.71 -6.32 -0.86
C PHE A 68 -8.79 -4.82 -1.07
N ARG A 69 -8.71 -4.07 0.02
CA ARG A 69 -8.71 -2.60 -0.02
C ARG A 69 -7.27 -2.11 -0.01
N SER A 70 -7.04 -0.97 -0.66
CA SER A 70 -5.75 -0.29 -0.56
C SER A 70 -5.48 0.09 0.91
N PRO A 71 -4.26 -0.17 1.44
CA PRO A 71 -3.88 0.26 2.77
C PRO A 71 -3.65 1.78 2.86
N VAL A 72 -3.49 2.45 1.71
CA VAL A 72 -3.22 3.89 1.61
C VAL A 72 -4.27 4.55 0.71
N ALA A 73 -4.62 5.79 1.04
CA ALA A 73 -5.38 6.65 0.16
C ALA A 73 -4.45 7.20 -0.93
N GLY A 74 -4.91 7.25 -2.18
CA GLY A 74 -4.07 7.74 -3.27
C GLY A 74 -4.70 7.52 -4.63
N ILE A 75 -3.93 7.82 -5.66
CA ILE A 75 -4.29 7.63 -7.05
C ILE A 75 -3.59 6.38 -7.59
N VAL A 76 -4.34 5.56 -8.32
CA VAL A 76 -3.76 4.42 -9.03
C VAL A 76 -2.91 4.96 -10.18
N THR A 77 -1.59 4.84 -10.06
CA THR A 77 -0.64 5.27 -11.09
C THR A 77 -0.37 4.17 -12.11
N GLU A 78 -0.49 2.92 -11.70
CA GLU A 78 -0.33 1.78 -12.58
C GLU A 78 -1.28 0.65 -12.20
N LYS A 79 -1.86 0.00 -13.21
CA LYS A 79 -2.72 -1.18 -13.06
C LYS A 79 -2.21 -2.28 -14.00
N LYS A 80 -1.63 -3.34 -13.44
CA LYS A 80 -1.07 -4.48 -14.19
C LYS A 80 -2.05 -5.63 -14.36
N ILE A 81 -3.11 -5.67 -13.55
CA ILE A 81 -4.05 -6.79 -13.54
C ILE A 81 -5.27 -6.54 -14.43
N LEU A 82 -5.72 -7.58 -15.10
CA LEU A 82 -6.95 -7.64 -15.88
C LEU A 82 -7.95 -8.63 -15.26
N GLN A 83 -9.23 -8.44 -15.55
CA GLN A 83 -10.27 -9.35 -15.08
C GLN A 83 -10.01 -10.77 -15.60
N GLY A 84 -10.08 -11.75 -14.70
CA GLY A 84 -9.82 -13.16 -15.02
C GLY A 84 -8.34 -13.56 -15.06
N MET A 85 -7.43 -12.62 -14.89
CA MET A 85 -6.00 -12.89 -14.82
C MET A 85 -5.65 -13.63 -13.52
N ARG A 86 -4.75 -14.60 -13.61
CA ARG A 86 -4.13 -15.24 -12.46
C ARG A 86 -2.92 -14.43 -12.03
N PHE A 87 -2.67 -14.37 -10.75
CA PHE A 87 -1.51 -13.71 -10.16
C PHE A 87 -0.88 -14.59 -9.10
N MET A 88 0.41 -14.38 -8.87
CA MET A 88 1.19 -15.11 -7.86
C MET A 88 1.38 -14.24 -6.62
N PRO A 89 1.56 -14.85 -5.44
CA PRO A 89 1.95 -14.09 -4.24
C PRO A 89 3.22 -13.28 -4.49
N GLY A 90 3.20 -11.98 -4.13
CA GLY A 90 4.31 -11.07 -4.35
C GLY A 90 4.26 -10.29 -5.68
N GLU A 91 3.34 -10.60 -6.59
CA GLU A 91 3.13 -9.77 -7.79
C GLU A 91 2.49 -8.42 -7.45
N SER A 92 3.07 -7.35 -8.02
CA SER A 92 2.50 -6.01 -7.94
C SER A 92 1.33 -5.88 -8.93
N LEU A 93 0.11 -5.76 -8.42
CA LEU A 93 -1.11 -5.65 -9.21
C LEU A 93 -1.49 -4.20 -9.51
N TYR A 94 -1.24 -3.31 -8.54
CA TYR A 94 -1.52 -1.89 -8.60
C TYR A 94 -0.37 -1.11 -7.99
N GLN A 95 -0.08 0.05 -8.55
CA GLN A 95 0.73 1.08 -7.88
C GLN A 95 -0.19 2.22 -7.49
N ILE A 96 -0.14 2.60 -6.21
CA ILE A 96 -0.96 3.68 -5.65
C ILE A 96 -0.01 4.68 -5.03
N ALA A 97 -0.12 5.94 -5.43
CA ALA A 97 0.70 7.02 -4.91
C ALA A 97 -0.17 8.15 -4.33
N ASP A 98 0.26 8.67 -3.19
CA ASP A 98 -0.27 9.93 -2.68
C ASP A 98 0.43 11.08 -3.42
N LEU A 99 -0.32 11.77 -4.27
CA LEU A 99 0.16 12.92 -5.03
C LEU A 99 -0.17 14.26 -4.37
N SER A 100 -0.64 14.28 -3.12
CA SER A 100 -0.90 15.52 -2.38
C SER A 100 0.36 16.34 -2.11
N ARG A 101 1.50 15.66 -2.09
CA ARG A 101 2.85 16.25 -2.08
C ARG A 101 3.69 15.60 -3.16
N VAL A 102 4.52 16.42 -3.80
CA VAL A 102 5.47 15.95 -4.81
C VAL A 102 6.86 16.46 -4.47
N TRP A 103 7.87 15.80 -5.00
CA TRP A 103 9.25 16.21 -4.86
C TRP A 103 9.79 16.66 -6.21
N VAL A 104 10.49 17.78 -6.20
CA VAL A 104 11.35 18.21 -7.29
C VAL A 104 12.79 17.89 -6.88
N VAL A 105 13.52 17.22 -7.77
CA VAL A 105 14.94 17.00 -7.61
C VAL A 105 15.65 18.00 -8.52
N ALA A 106 16.35 18.94 -7.92
CA ALA A 106 17.13 19.96 -8.60
C ALA A 106 18.61 19.62 -8.51
N ASP A 107 19.33 19.77 -9.63
CA ASP A 107 20.78 19.61 -9.68
C ASP A 107 21.45 20.95 -9.44
N VAL A 108 22.11 21.11 -8.30
CA VAL A 108 22.83 22.33 -7.90
C VAL A 108 24.32 22.16 -8.18
N VAL A 109 24.92 23.11 -8.89
CA VAL A 109 26.35 23.08 -9.19
C VAL A 109 27.19 23.20 -7.92
N GLU A 110 28.36 22.56 -7.91
CA GLU A 110 29.25 22.46 -6.74
C GLU A 110 29.58 23.81 -6.11
N GLN A 111 29.79 24.84 -6.90
CA GLN A 111 30.15 26.18 -6.40
C GLN A 111 29.03 26.86 -5.61
N ASP A 112 27.77 26.51 -5.84
CA ASP A 112 26.61 27.14 -5.23
C ASP A 112 26.04 26.33 -4.06
N ILE A 113 26.54 25.11 -3.85
CA ILE A 113 26.01 24.20 -2.82
C ILE A 113 26.10 24.79 -1.40
N GLY A 114 27.11 25.61 -1.14
CA GLY A 114 27.26 26.29 0.14
C GLY A 114 26.13 27.26 0.49
N LEU A 115 25.33 27.68 -0.49
CA LEU A 115 24.17 28.55 -0.31
C LEU A 115 22.88 27.77 -0.03
N VAL A 116 22.91 26.46 -0.24
CA VAL A 116 21.73 25.59 -0.17
C VAL A 116 21.69 24.87 1.17
N HIS A 117 20.65 25.14 1.95
CA HIS A 117 20.47 24.54 3.27
C HIS A 117 19.10 23.85 3.37
N SER A 118 19.08 22.71 4.06
CA SER A 118 17.81 22.04 4.41
C SER A 118 16.92 22.98 5.21
N GLY A 119 15.63 23.02 4.88
CA GLY A 119 14.65 23.92 5.47
C GLY A 119 14.49 25.27 4.77
N ALA A 120 15.39 25.64 3.86
CA ALA A 120 15.25 26.88 3.09
C ALA A 120 14.06 26.81 2.11
N THR A 121 13.45 27.96 1.83
CA THR A 121 12.38 28.08 0.84
C THR A 121 12.97 28.08 -0.57
N ALA A 122 12.31 27.38 -1.47
CA ALA A 122 12.64 27.35 -2.88
C ALA A 122 11.43 27.76 -3.71
N HIS A 123 11.64 28.56 -4.74
CA HIS A 123 10.60 28.94 -5.70
C HIS A 123 10.80 28.12 -6.98
N VAL A 124 9.84 27.27 -7.27
CA VAL A 124 9.89 26.36 -8.41
C VAL A 124 8.96 26.86 -9.51
N ARG A 125 9.47 26.96 -10.73
CA ARG A 125 8.70 27.24 -11.93
C ARG A 125 8.63 25.98 -12.76
N ILE A 126 7.44 25.69 -13.27
CA ILE A 126 7.19 24.48 -14.04
C ILE A 126 6.70 24.91 -15.42
N ASP A 127 7.32 24.42 -16.48
CA ASP A 127 7.02 24.82 -17.84
C ASP A 127 5.55 24.66 -18.24
N ALA A 128 4.89 23.64 -17.70
CA ALA A 128 3.46 23.42 -17.92
C ALA A 128 2.57 24.51 -17.30
N TYR A 129 3.10 25.32 -16.37
CA TYR A 129 2.38 26.39 -15.66
C TYR A 129 3.23 27.66 -15.55
N PRO A 130 3.53 28.34 -16.67
CA PRO A 130 4.50 29.45 -16.70
C PRO A 130 4.09 30.65 -15.81
N ASP A 131 2.78 30.85 -15.62
CA ASP A 131 2.24 31.94 -14.80
C ASP A 131 2.21 31.62 -13.30
N LYS A 132 2.65 30.42 -12.89
CA LYS A 132 2.61 29.98 -11.49
C LYS A 132 4.00 29.76 -10.95
N VAL A 133 4.22 30.28 -9.75
CA VAL A 133 5.40 29.95 -8.94
C VAL A 133 4.93 29.07 -7.79
N PHE A 134 5.52 27.91 -7.68
CA PHE A 134 5.26 26.97 -6.58
C PHE A 134 6.30 27.18 -5.51
N GLU A 135 5.84 27.44 -4.29
CA GLU A 135 6.71 27.56 -3.14
C GLU A 135 6.90 26.17 -2.52
N GLY A 136 8.16 25.80 -2.36
CA GLY A 136 8.55 24.54 -1.75
C GLY A 136 9.59 24.74 -0.66
N ARG A 137 9.93 23.67 0.02
CA ARG A 137 10.97 23.66 1.04
C ARG A 137 12.03 22.64 0.68
N ILE A 138 13.30 23.00 0.84
CA ILE A 138 14.42 22.08 0.70
C ILE A 138 14.35 21.07 1.83
N GLY A 139 13.95 19.83 1.51
CA GLY A 139 13.80 18.75 2.48
C GLY A 139 15.11 18.00 2.69
N TYR A 140 15.92 17.86 1.63
CA TYR A 140 17.15 17.08 1.71
C TYR A 140 18.16 17.51 0.66
N VAL A 141 19.43 17.62 1.08
CA VAL A 141 20.60 17.82 0.21
C VAL A 141 21.35 16.50 0.18
N TYR A 142 21.50 15.89 -0.99
CA TYR A 142 22.18 14.61 -1.10
C TYR A 142 23.68 14.77 -0.80
N PRO A 143 24.31 13.83 -0.07
CA PRO A 143 25.71 13.94 0.33
C PRO A 143 26.69 13.57 -0.78
N THR A 144 26.21 13.19 -1.94
CA THR A 144 27.03 12.72 -3.06
C THR A 144 27.04 13.72 -4.21
N LEU A 145 28.23 14.02 -4.69
CA LEU A 145 28.43 14.79 -5.93
C LEU A 145 28.38 13.85 -7.13
N ASN A 146 27.65 14.23 -8.15
CA ASN A 146 27.75 13.60 -9.46
C ASN A 146 29.03 14.11 -10.15
N ALA A 147 30.01 13.21 -10.35
CA ALA A 147 31.32 13.58 -10.89
C ALA A 147 31.28 14.01 -12.36
N GLU A 148 30.30 13.55 -13.13
CA GLU A 148 30.16 13.88 -14.54
C GLU A 148 29.60 15.28 -14.76
N THR A 149 28.56 15.64 -13.99
CA THR A 149 27.87 16.94 -14.10
C THR A 149 28.38 17.98 -13.14
N ARG A 150 29.19 17.60 -12.14
CA ARG A 150 29.65 18.46 -11.04
C ARG A 150 28.48 19.09 -10.29
N THR A 151 27.41 18.31 -10.05
CA THR A 151 26.22 18.77 -9.37
C THR A 151 25.91 17.90 -8.15
N VAL A 152 25.20 18.48 -7.20
CA VAL A 152 24.61 17.81 -6.04
C VAL A 152 23.10 17.85 -6.20
N ALA A 153 22.47 16.70 -6.07
CA ALA A 153 21.01 16.64 -6.08
C ALA A 153 20.42 17.25 -4.80
N VAL A 154 19.36 18.02 -4.95
CA VAL A 154 18.62 18.65 -3.85
C VAL A 154 17.15 18.34 -4.00
N ARG A 155 16.55 17.76 -2.97
CA ARG A 155 15.13 17.44 -2.95
C ARG A 155 14.32 18.58 -2.35
N ILE A 156 13.43 19.13 -3.15
CA ILE A 156 12.49 20.20 -2.76
C ILE A 156 11.11 19.58 -2.61
N GLU A 157 10.47 19.79 -1.49
CA GLU A 157 9.13 19.28 -1.19
C GLU A 157 8.10 20.36 -1.51
N LEU A 158 7.11 20.02 -2.34
CA LEU A 158 6.04 20.88 -2.79
C LEU A 158 4.70 20.33 -2.36
N ALA A 159 3.83 21.18 -1.82
CA ALA A 159 2.41 20.86 -1.71
C ALA A 159 1.77 20.87 -3.10
N ASN A 160 0.89 19.92 -3.37
CA ASN A 160 0.23 19.76 -4.66
C ASN A 160 -1.29 19.83 -4.54
N PRO A 161 -1.86 20.97 -4.12
CA PRO A 161 -3.30 21.14 -4.03
C PRO A 161 -3.94 21.02 -5.41
N GLY A 162 -5.02 20.26 -5.48
CA GLY A 162 -5.71 20.01 -6.74
C GLY A 162 -4.99 19.08 -7.70
N LEU A 163 -3.88 18.44 -7.26
CA LEU A 163 -3.14 17.42 -8.01
C LEU A 163 -2.68 17.91 -9.40
N LEU A 164 -2.27 19.18 -9.47
CA LEU A 164 -1.83 19.82 -10.71
C LEU A 164 -0.50 19.25 -11.19
N LEU A 165 0.42 19.02 -10.24
CA LEU A 165 1.75 18.52 -10.54
C LEU A 165 1.70 17.00 -10.68
N LYS A 166 2.31 16.50 -11.75
CA LYS A 166 2.36 15.08 -12.05
C LYS A 166 3.81 14.58 -11.98
N PRO A 167 4.03 13.34 -11.57
CA PRO A 167 5.36 12.73 -11.70
C PRO A 167 5.92 12.86 -13.11
N ALA A 168 7.24 13.01 -13.22
CA ALA A 168 7.97 13.21 -14.48
C ALA A 168 7.72 14.53 -15.19
N MET A 169 7.12 15.55 -14.56
CA MET A 169 7.15 16.91 -15.07
C MET A 169 8.52 17.55 -14.86
N PHE A 170 8.95 18.37 -15.80
CA PHE A 170 10.14 19.20 -15.67
C PHE A 170 9.80 20.50 -14.92
N ALA A 171 10.79 20.97 -14.15
CA ALA A 171 10.70 22.17 -13.33
C ALA A 171 11.98 23.01 -13.45
#